data_44a25672a2c841800ad5c4f0b3348844
#
_entry.id   44a25672a2c841800ad5c4f0b3348844
#
_cell.length_a   1.000
_cell.length_b   1.000
_cell.length_c   1.000
_cell.angle_alpha   90.00
_cell.angle_beta   90.00
_cell.angle_gamma   90.00
#
_symmetry.space_group_name_H-M   'P 1'
#
loop_
_entity.id
_entity.type
_entity.pdbx_description
1 polymer ?
#
loop_
_entity_poly.entity_id
_entity_poly.type
_entity_poly.pdbx_seq_one_letter_code
_entity_poly.pdbx_strand_id
1 'polypeptide(L)'
;MNLLENGLVEKFIFKTENKKRLVIENISKDYPVYRIRLDKLFYNDQNDRISTWISEYKMKNNIDKIDYSDRESYNKIIHGFITNSNSDAMKKTQQNIEAIGQIEAGVVLADGRIIDGNRRFTCLRNIQEKNKEVQYFEAVILDYSIEHNEKQIKMLELMLQHGVDEKVGYSPIERLVGIYHDIVETKLLTIAEYAKSINDTEKNIAMEVEKAKLLAEFLEFINADKQFHLARHLELVDPLKELYSMLKKINDEETKDDLKNAVFSQFICKPTGDLTRYTRKIKDIANNPKHLKDYLEEQLPIVEKVCDNLEEVDQLTDKKIGEIGENKEIKEGFSVLTPKSWTN
;
A
#
# COMPACT_ATOMS: atom_id res chain seq x y z
N MET A 1 11.06 -26.60 5.25
CA MET A 1 11.13 -26.85 6.73
C MET A 1 9.75 -26.55 7.29
N ASN A 2 9.16 -27.46 8.03
CA ASN A 2 7.88 -27.26 8.72
C ASN A 2 8.14 -27.02 10.21
N LEU A 3 7.68 -25.89 10.75
CA LEU A 3 7.91 -25.52 12.16
C LEU A 3 7.30 -26.54 13.14
N LEU A 4 6.09 -27.05 12.86
CA LEU A 4 5.40 -27.99 13.76
C LEU A 4 6.02 -29.38 13.75
N GLU A 5 6.47 -29.84 12.59
CA GLU A 5 7.06 -31.19 12.45
C GLU A 5 8.48 -31.26 13.03
N ASN A 6 9.30 -30.24 12.77
CA ASN A 6 10.72 -30.28 13.11
C ASN A 6 11.05 -29.52 14.40
N GLY A 7 10.30 -28.45 14.70
CA GLY A 7 10.74 -27.44 15.64
C GLY A 7 10.79 -27.88 17.11
N LEU A 8 9.88 -28.75 17.54
CA LEU A 8 9.90 -29.30 18.90
C LEU A 8 11.07 -30.27 19.09
N VAL A 9 11.35 -31.07 18.07
CA VAL A 9 12.44 -32.09 18.11
C VAL A 9 13.80 -31.40 18.07
N GLU A 10 13.97 -30.44 17.16
CA GLU A 10 15.22 -29.70 16.98
C GLU A 10 15.36 -28.50 17.97
N LYS A 11 14.42 -28.33 18.89
CA LYS A 11 14.41 -27.33 19.97
C LYS A 11 14.59 -25.90 19.50
N PHE A 12 13.93 -25.51 18.42
CA PHE A 12 13.83 -24.10 17.98
C PHE A 12 12.42 -23.52 18.14
N ILE A 13 11.42 -24.32 18.53
CA ILE A 13 10.14 -23.87 19.04
C ILE A 13 9.85 -24.46 20.41
N PHE A 14 9.14 -23.71 21.25
CA PHE A 14 8.75 -24.13 22.60
C PHE A 14 7.29 -23.74 22.81
N LYS A 15 6.47 -24.73 23.23
CA LYS A 15 5.07 -24.48 23.57
C LYS A 15 4.98 -23.63 24.84
N THR A 16 4.08 -22.65 24.85
CA THR A 16 3.75 -21.83 26.03
C THR A 16 2.43 -22.26 26.64
N GLU A 17 2.10 -21.75 27.82
CA GLU A 17 0.76 -21.90 28.42
C GLU A 17 -0.29 -20.97 27.76
N ASN A 18 0.15 -20.00 26.98
CA ASN A 18 -0.70 -19.01 26.36
C ASN A 18 -1.46 -19.58 25.16
N LYS A 19 -2.67 -19.03 24.94
CA LYS A 19 -3.48 -19.27 23.75
C LYS A 19 -3.90 -17.95 23.14
N LYS A 20 -4.04 -17.92 21.82
CA LYS A 20 -4.61 -16.79 21.08
C LYS A 20 -5.86 -17.25 20.37
N ARG A 21 -6.96 -16.48 20.54
CA ARG A 21 -8.21 -16.71 19.81
C ARG A 21 -8.09 -16.12 18.41
N LEU A 22 -8.36 -16.93 17.40
CA LEU A 22 -8.46 -16.51 16.00
C LEU A 22 -9.83 -16.91 15.44
N VAL A 23 -10.33 -16.10 14.53
CA VAL A 23 -11.51 -16.41 13.72
C VAL A 23 -11.03 -16.73 12.30
N ILE A 24 -11.16 -17.96 11.87
CA ILE A 24 -10.78 -18.41 10.53
C ILE A 24 -12.02 -19.06 9.92
N GLU A 25 -12.42 -18.64 8.72
CA GLU A 25 -13.63 -19.12 8.03
C GLU A 25 -14.90 -19.04 8.89
N ASN A 26 -15.06 -17.97 9.67
CA ASN A 26 -16.13 -17.72 10.65
C ASN A 26 -16.15 -18.69 11.85
N ILE A 27 -15.12 -19.51 12.04
CA ILE A 27 -14.98 -20.39 13.19
C ILE A 27 -13.99 -19.76 14.17
N SER A 28 -14.49 -19.44 15.37
CA SER A 28 -13.65 -18.95 16.48
C SER A 28 -13.02 -20.12 17.23
N LYS A 29 -11.69 -20.12 17.33
CA LYS A 29 -10.94 -21.19 18.00
C LYS A 29 -9.74 -20.62 18.76
N ASP A 30 -9.42 -21.23 19.89
CA ASP A 30 -8.21 -20.93 20.67
C ASP A 30 -7.04 -21.80 20.15
N TYR A 31 -5.99 -21.13 19.71
CA TYR A 31 -4.78 -21.76 19.19
C TYR A 31 -3.64 -21.65 20.20
N PRO A 32 -2.79 -22.68 20.35
CA PRO A 32 -1.62 -22.61 21.22
C PRO A 32 -0.61 -21.60 20.70
N VAL A 33 0.04 -20.88 21.62
CA VAL A 33 1.15 -19.98 21.33
C VAL A 33 2.47 -20.69 21.54
N TYR A 34 3.41 -20.47 20.64
CA TYR A 34 4.77 -21.01 20.70
C TYR A 34 5.79 -19.87 20.71
N ARG A 35 6.88 -20.06 21.43
CA ARG A 35 8.10 -19.26 21.32
C ARG A 35 8.95 -19.84 20.20
N ILE A 36 9.25 -19.04 19.19
CA ILE A 36 9.92 -19.46 17.96
C ILE A 36 11.21 -18.67 17.81
N ARG A 37 12.33 -19.34 17.57
CA ARG A 37 13.62 -18.67 17.30
C ARG A 37 13.50 -17.79 16.05
N LEU A 38 14.07 -16.57 16.12
CA LEU A 38 13.91 -15.57 15.05
C LEU A 38 14.53 -16.00 13.72
N ASP A 39 15.62 -16.79 13.75
CA ASP A 39 16.29 -17.31 12.54
C ASP A 39 15.48 -18.35 11.75
N LYS A 40 14.36 -18.81 12.30
CA LYS A 40 13.44 -19.75 11.66
C LYS A 40 12.25 -19.03 10.98
N LEU A 41 12.17 -17.73 11.13
CA LEU A 41 11.07 -16.91 10.67
C LEU A 41 11.51 -15.97 9.53
N PHE A 42 10.55 -15.63 8.69
CA PHE A 42 10.76 -14.64 7.63
C PHE A 42 9.50 -13.81 7.38
N TYR A 43 9.71 -12.60 6.86
CA TYR A 43 8.63 -11.67 6.59
C TYR A 43 7.72 -12.14 5.45
N ASN A 44 6.52 -11.62 5.43
CA ASN A 44 5.58 -11.74 4.32
C ASN A 44 5.69 -10.49 3.42
N ASP A 45 6.12 -10.67 2.18
CA ASP A 45 6.20 -9.62 1.16
C ASP A 45 4.84 -9.29 0.53
N GLN A 46 3.82 -10.12 0.76
CA GLN A 46 2.44 -9.83 0.37
C GLN A 46 1.72 -8.89 1.38
N ASN A 47 2.45 -8.37 2.35
CA ASN A 47 1.92 -7.44 3.34
C ASN A 47 1.67 -6.05 2.71
N ASP A 48 0.40 -5.66 2.63
CA ASP A 48 -0.03 -4.40 2.01
C ASP A 48 0.65 -3.16 2.60
N ARG A 49 1.07 -3.20 3.88
CA ARG A 49 1.72 -2.06 4.56
C ARG A 49 3.06 -1.64 3.99
N ILE A 50 3.64 -2.46 3.14
CA ILE A 50 4.95 -2.21 2.51
C ILE A 50 4.91 -2.36 0.99
N SER A 51 3.72 -2.44 0.38
CA SER A 51 3.56 -2.70 -1.05
C SER A 51 4.22 -1.63 -1.93
N THR A 52 4.13 -0.35 -1.56
CA THR A 52 4.81 0.73 -2.29
C THR A 52 6.33 0.69 -2.11
N TRP A 53 6.83 0.23 -0.94
CA TRP A 53 8.27 0.05 -0.70
C TRP A 53 8.84 -1.11 -1.53
N ILE A 54 8.07 -2.19 -1.65
CA ILE A 54 8.42 -3.33 -2.50
C ILE A 54 8.45 -2.89 -3.98
N SER A 55 7.44 -2.12 -4.42
CA SER A 55 7.38 -1.55 -5.78
C SER A 55 8.63 -0.71 -6.08
N GLU A 56 9.02 0.18 -5.17
CA GLU A 56 10.22 1.01 -5.30
C GLU A 56 11.51 0.19 -5.38
N TYR A 57 11.64 -0.83 -4.53
CA TYR A 57 12.81 -1.70 -4.52
C TYR A 57 12.93 -2.53 -5.81
N LYS A 58 11.82 -3.08 -6.28
CA LYS A 58 11.78 -3.83 -7.54
C LYS A 58 12.22 -2.99 -8.72
N MET A 59 11.68 -1.76 -8.81
CA MET A 59 12.05 -0.82 -9.87
C MET A 59 13.52 -0.45 -9.81
N LYS A 60 14.05 -0.07 -8.63
CA LYS A 60 15.46 0.33 -8.46
C LYS A 60 16.46 -0.78 -8.78
N ASN A 61 16.07 -2.03 -8.58
CA ASN A 61 16.95 -3.18 -8.81
C ASN A 61 16.64 -3.92 -10.12
N ASN A 62 15.65 -3.45 -10.89
CA ASN A 62 15.18 -4.09 -12.13
C ASN A 62 14.86 -5.57 -11.95
N ILE A 63 14.02 -5.89 -10.94
CA ILE A 63 13.59 -7.24 -10.60
C ILE A 63 12.08 -7.35 -10.48
N ASP A 64 11.51 -8.49 -10.85
CA ASP A 64 10.08 -8.76 -10.71
C ASP A 64 9.71 -9.25 -9.33
N LYS A 65 10.61 -9.99 -8.67
CA LYS A 65 10.39 -10.59 -7.34
C LYS A 65 11.62 -10.46 -6.48
N ILE A 66 11.41 -10.29 -5.17
CA ILE A 66 12.49 -10.35 -4.17
C ILE A 66 12.77 -11.83 -3.93
N ASP A 67 14.02 -12.25 -4.09
CA ASP A 67 14.42 -13.63 -3.83
C ASP A 67 14.43 -13.94 -2.32
N TYR A 68 13.71 -14.97 -1.93
CA TYR A 68 13.65 -15.46 -0.54
C TYR A 68 14.41 -16.79 -0.34
N SER A 69 15.19 -17.23 -1.30
CA SER A 69 16.05 -18.42 -1.18
C SER A 69 17.10 -18.24 -0.08
N ASP A 70 17.71 -17.06 0.00
CA ASP A 70 18.48 -16.60 1.16
C ASP A 70 17.58 -15.79 2.10
N ARG A 71 17.05 -16.47 3.12
CA ARG A 71 16.12 -15.86 4.08
C ARG A 71 16.73 -14.72 4.89
N GLU A 72 18.01 -14.73 5.17
CA GLU A 72 18.63 -13.65 5.95
C GLU A 72 18.75 -12.36 5.11
N SER A 73 19.21 -12.46 3.87
CA SER A 73 19.25 -11.33 2.95
C SER A 73 17.84 -10.79 2.67
N TYR A 74 16.88 -11.67 2.41
CA TYR A 74 15.47 -11.32 2.26
C TYR A 74 14.92 -10.58 3.48
N ASN A 75 15.13 -11.14 4.68
CA ASN A 75 14.69 -10.51 5.91
C ASN A 75 15.32 -9.14 6.13
N LYS A 76 16.58 -8.94 5.75
CA LYS A 76 17.26 -7.64 5.87
C LYS A 76 16.60 -6.57 4.98
N ILE A 77 16.21 -6.93 3.77
CA ILE A 77 15.52 -6.03 2.83
C ILE A 77 14.17 -5.60 3.42
N ILE A 78 13.31 -6.57 3.76
CA ILE A 78 11.96 -6.30 4.27
C ILE A 78 11.97 -5.59 5.63
N HIS A 79 12.94 -5.92 6.50
CA HIS A 79 13.20 -5.20 7.75
C HIS A 79 13.36 -3.69 7.53
N GLY A 80 14.14 -3.31 6.50
CA GLY A 80 14.31 -1.90 6.13
C GLY A 80 12.99 -1.23 5.76
N PHE A 81 12.14 -1.88 4.98
CA PHE A 81 10.83 -1.34 4.61
C PHE A 81 9.92 -1.13 5.82
N ILE A 82 9.82 -2.13 6.70
CA ILE A 82 8.97 -2.04 7.91
C ILE A 82 9.48 -0.94 8.85
N THR A 83 10.78 -0.81 9.01
CA THR A 83 11.39 0.23 9.85
C THR A 83 11.07 1.63 9.33
N ASN A 84 11.20 1.82 8.01
CA ASN A 84 11.02 3.13 7.38
C ASN A 84 9.55 3.50 7.16
N SER A 85 8.66 2.52 7.04
CA SER A 85 7.23 2.79 6.81
C SER A 85 6.56 3.55 7.96
N ASN A 86 7.01 3.36 9.21
CA ASN A 86 6.53 4.09 10.37
C ASN A 86 7.54 4.04 11.53
N SER A 87 8.54 4.91 11.48
CA SER A 87 9.65 4.94 12.44
C SER A 87 9.21 5.24 13.88
N ASP A 88 8.19 6.07 14.08
CA ASP A 88 7.70 6.43 15.42
C ASP A 88 6.96 5.26 16.07
N ALA A 89 6.14 4.56 15.30
CA ALA A 89 5.48 3.36 15.79
C ALA A 89 6.50 2.23 16.06
N MET A 90 7.58 2.14 15.27
CA MET A 90 8.69 1.21 15.52
C MET A 90 9.36 1.49 16.85
N LYS A 91 9.76 2.74 17.12
CA LYS A 91 10.38 3.15 18.39
C LYS A 91 9.51 2.82 19.59
N LYS A 92 8.21 3.21 19.54
CA LYS A 92 7.25 2.93 20.61
C LYS A 92 7.10 1.43 20.88
N THR A 93 6.97 0.62 19.81
CA THR A 93 6.85 -0.84 19.92
C THR A 93 8.11 -1.44 20.54
N GLN A 94 9.30 -1.02 20.10
CA GLN A 94 10.57 -1.52 20.62
C GLN A 94 10.75 -1.20 22.10
N GLN A 95 10.51 0.05 22.51
CA GLN A 95 10.56 0.46 23.91
C GLN A 95 9.61 -0.36 24.81
N ASN A 96 8.42 -0.65 24.30
CA ASN A 96 7.46 -1.48 25.00
C ASN A 96 7.96 -2.92 25.17
N ILE A 97 8.49 -3.53 24.12
CA ILE A 97 9.04 -4.89 24.17
C ILE A 97 10.28 -4.95 25.09
N GLU A 98 11.16 -3.96 25.06
CA GLU A 98 12.33 -3.87 25.96
C GLU A 98 11.90 -3.75 27.44
N ALA A 99 10.77 -3.07 27.73
CA ALA A 99 10.30 -2.85 29.09
C ALA A 99 9.53 -4.06 29.69
N ILE A 100 8.66 -4.70 28.91
CA ILE A 100 7.69 -5.69 29.44
C ILE A 100 7.61 -6.97 28.60
N GLY A 101 8.46 -7.14 27.58
CA GLY A 101 8.45 -8.30 26.69
C GLY A 101 7.34 -8.21 25.63
N GLN A 102 7.22 -9.27 24.83
CA GLN A 102 6.15 -9.40 23.85
C GLN A 102 4.85 -9.85 24.54
N ILE A 103 3.85 -8.97 24.62
CA ILE A 103 2.55 -9.28 25.23
C ILE A 103 1.63 -9.96 24.23
N GLU A 104 1.52 -9.42 23.00
CA GLU A 104 0.60 -9.93 22.01
C GLU A 104 1.28 -10.93 21.08
N ALA A 105 0.77 -12.16 21.05
CA ALA A 105 1.28 -13.19 20.15
C ALA A 105 0.98 -12.85 18.68
N GLY A 106 1.94 -13.11 17.79
CA GLY A 106 1.77 -13.00 16.36
C GLY A 106 1.05 -14.21 15.75
N VAL A 107 1.04 -14.26 14.42
CA VAL A 107 0.58 -15.41 13.65
C VAL A 107 1.59 -15.71 12.55
N VAL A 108 1.99 -16.97 12.45
CA VAL A 108 2.94 -17.45 11.44
C VAL A 108 2.40 -18.71 10.77
N LEU A 109 2.86 -18.97 9.54
CA LEU A 109 2.59 -20.22 8.85
C LEU A 109 3.61 -21.30 9.26
N ALA A 110 3.30 -22.55 8.93
CA ALA A 110 4.17 -23.68 9.22
C ALA A 110 5.55 -23.60 8.54
N ASP A 111 5.69 -22.86 7.44
CA ASP A 111 6.97 -22.60 6.75
C ASP A 111 7.85 -21.54 7.43
N GLY A 112 7.31 -20.83 8.43
CA GLY A 112 7.95 -19.73 9.16
C GLY A 112 7.61 -18.33 8.64
N ARG A 113 6.70 -18.19 7.72
CA ARG A 113 6.24 -16.89 7.19
C ARG A 113 5.35 -16.18 8.21
N ILE A 114 5.63 -14.90 8.44
CA ILE A 114 4.90 -14.08 9.44
C ILE A 114 3.69 -13.41 8.77
N ILE A 115 2.49 -13.78 9.20
CA ILE A 115 1.23 -13.18 8.73
C ILE A 115 0.85 -11.97 9.59
N ASP A 116 0.99 -12.05 10.93
CA ASP A 116 0.79 -10.92 11.84
C ASP A 116 1.94 -10.78 12.82
N GLY A 117 2.30 -9.52 13.10
CA GLY A 117 3.34 -9.17 14.06
C GLY A 117 4.69 -8.78 13.44
N ASN A 118 4.74 -8.45 12.15
CA ASN A 118 5.95 -8.04 11.45
C ASN A 118 6.74 -6.94 12.19
N ARG A 119 6.07 -5.90 12.74
CA ARG A 119 6.72 -4.85 13.53
C ARG A 119 7.36 -5.40 14.81
N ARG A 120 6.66 -6.27 15.54
CA ARG A 120 7.17 -6.90 16.78
C ARG A 120 8.38 -7.79 16.47
N PHE A 121 8.31 -8.57 15.40
CA PHE A 121 9.44 -9.37 14.92
C PHE A 121 10.65 -8.49 14.56
N THR A 122 10.44 -7.38 13.87
CA THR A 122 11.50 -6.40 13.57
C THR A 122 12.14 -5.85 14.83
N CYS A 123 11.34 -5.47 15.84
CA CYS A 123 11.87 -4.99 17.12
C CYS A 123 12.68 -6.07 17.85
N LEU A 124 12.22 -7.32 17.87
CA LEU A 124 12.96 -8.42 18.50
C LEU A 124 14.29 -8.72 17.77
N ARG A 125 14.33 -8.61 16.44
CA ARG A 125 15.59 -8.70 15.68
C ARG A 125 16.57 -7.59 16.07
N ASN A 126 16.09 -6.34 16.21
CA ASN A 126 16.91 -5.22 16.67
C ASN A 126 17.45 -5.45 18.08
N ILE A 127 16.62 -5.95 18.99
CA ILE A 127 17.01 -6.24 20.37
C ILE A 127 18.06 -7.37 20.39
N GLN A 128 17.85 -8.43 19.61
CA GLN A 128 18.81 -9.52 19.47
C GLN A 128 20.16 -9.04 18.93
N GLU A 129 20.15 -8.17 17.92
CA GLU A 129 21.36 -7.62 17.34
C GLU A 129 22.11 -6.71 18.33
N LYS A 130 21.37 -5.88 19.08
CA LYS A 130 21.93 -4.97 20.09
C LYS A 130 22.52 -5.71 21.28
N ASN A 131 21.79 -6.68 21.83
CA ASN A 131 22.16 -7.36 23.08
C ASN A 131 23.03 -8.61 22.85
N LYS A 132 23.08 -9.13 21.61
CA LYS A 132 23.72 -10.40 21.25
C LYS A 132 23.15 -11.63 21.98
N GLU A 133 21.90 -11.52 22.45
CA GLU A 133 21.17 -12.59 23.13
C GLU A 133 20.08 -13.14 22.21
N VAL A 134 19.91 -14.46 22.20
CA VAL A 134 18.89 -15.13 21.39
C VAL A 134 17.50 -14.67 21.83
N GLN A 135 16.75 -14.10 20.90
CA GLN A 135 15.37 -13.71 21.11
C GLN A 135 14.41 -14.72 20.45
N TYR A 136 13.18 -14.69 20.93
CA TYR A 136 12.10 -15.54 20.45
C TYR A 136 10.89 -14.70 20.10
N PHE A 137 10.19 -15.09 19.06
CA PHE A 137 8.90 -14.50 18.69
C PHE A 137 7.77 -15.39 19.20
N GLU A 138 6.87 -14.83 19.98
CA GLU A 138 5.68 -15.54 20.43
C GLU A 138 4.58 -15.46 19.36
N ALA A 139 4.14 -16.61 18.85
CA ALA A 139 3.14 -16.67 17.78
C ALA A 139 2.34 -17.98 17.80
N VAL A 140 1.15 -17.90 17.22
CA VAL A 140 0.40 -19.08 16.77
C VAL A 140 1.03 -19.58 15.47
N ILE A 141 1.17 -20.88 15.33
CA ILE A 141 1.59 -21.51 14.08
C ILE A 141 0.37 -22.10 13.41
N LEU A 142 0.07 -21.66 12.18
CA LEU A 142 -1.01 -22.18 11.35
C LEU A 142 -0.43 -23.15 10.33
N ASP A 143 -1.04 -24.34 10.25
CA ASP A 143 -0.68 -25.36 9.26
C ASP A 143 -1.36 -25.05 7.91
N TYR A 144 -1.05 -23.88 7.36
CA TYR A 144 -1.51 -23.41 6.05
C TYR A 144 -0.31 -23.20 5.13
N SER A 145 -0.53 -23.42 3.85
CA SER A 145 0.41 -23.14 2.77
C SER A 145 -0.17 -22.05 1.86
N ILE A 146 0.63 -21.11 1.42
CA ILE A 146 0.20 -20.08 0.47
C ILE A 146 -0.33 -20.72 -0.81
N GLU A 147 0.30 -21.75 -1.32
CA GLU A 147 -0.09 -22.44 -2.55
C GLU A 147 -1.53 -22.99 -2.53
N HIS A 148 -2.02 -23.38 -1.35
CA HIS A 148 -3.35 -23.99 -1.21
C HIS A 148 -4.37 -23.12 -0.47
N ASN A 149 -3.91 -22.14 0.30
CA ASN A 149 -4.74 -21.36 1.22
C ASN A 149 -4.56 -19.84 1.06
N GLU A 150 -4.09 -19.36 -0.09
CA GLU A 150 -3.76 -17.95 -0.32
C GLU A 150 -4.91 -17.01 0.08
N LYS A 151 -6.11 -17.33 -0.37
CA LYS A 151 -7.32 -16.55 -0.07
C LYS A 151 -7.63 -16.49 1.42
N GLN A 152 -7.61 -17.65 2.11
CA GLN A 152 -7.86 -17.73 3.55
C GLN A 152 -6.81 -16.97 4.35
N ILE A 153 -5.54 -17.08 3.95
CA ILE A 153 -4.42 -16.38 4.56
C ILE A 153 -4.59 -14.88 4.39
N LYS A 154 -4.94 -14.40 3.19
CA LYS A 154 -5.16 -12.99 2.93
C LYS A 154 -6.34 -12.43 3.73
N MET A 155 -7.46 -13.13 3.77
CA MET A 155 -8.61 -12.74 4.59
C MET A 155 -8.24 -12.67 6.08
N LEU A 156 -7.49 -13.64 6.59
CA LEU A 156 -7.00 -13.63 7.97
C LEU A 156 -6.06 -12.44 8.22
N GLU A 157 -5.13 -12.17 7.31
CA GLU A 157 -4.22 -11.01 7.40
C GLU A 157 -5.01 -9.71 7.52
N LEU A 158 -5.98 -9.49 6.62
CA LEU A 158 -6.85 -8.31 6.63
C LEU A 158 -7.64 -8.19 7.95
N MET A 159 -8.22 -9.30 8.44
CA MET A 159 -8.94 -9.32 9.72
C MET A 159 -8.03 -8.97 10.91
N LEU A 160 -6.81 -9.48 10.94
CA LEU A 160 -5.84 -9.20 11.99
C LEU A 160 -5.29 -7.76 11.93
N GLN A 161 -5.23 -7.19 10.73
CA GLN A 161 -4.74 -5.83 10.53
C GLN A 161 -5.80 -4.76 10.81
N HIS A 162 -7.07 -5.03 10.51
CA HIS A 162 -8.17 -4.06 10.59
C HIS A 162 -9.24 -4.40 11.63
N GLY A 163 -9.37 -5.68 12.00
CA GLY A 163 -10.47 -6.17 12.84
C GLY A 163 -10.27 -6.03 14.35
N VAL A 164 -9.06 -5.65 14.82
CA VAL A 164 -8.78 -5.45 16.23
C VAL A 164 -8.32 -4.01 16.42
N ASP A 165 -9.16 -3.17 16.95
CA ASP A 165 -9.00 -1.74 17.28
C ASP A 165 -7.98 -0.97 16.40
N GLU A 166 -8.26 0.27 16.00
CA GLU A 166 -7.40 1.15 15.19
C GLU A 166 -5.89 0.93 15.41
N LYS A 167 -5.36 -0.14 14.82
CA LYS A 167 -3.92 -0.39 14.89
C LYS A 167 -3.23 0.67 14.06
N VAL A 168 -2.51 1.52 14.77
CA VAL A 168 -1.70 2.64 14.31
C VAL A 168 -1.11 2.43 12.92
N GLY A 169 -1.49 3.31 11.99
CA GLY A 169 -0.65 3.66 10.85
C GLY A 169 -0.73 2.77 9.62
N TYR A 170 -1.93 2.41 9.17
CA TYR A 170 -2.11 1.98 7.79
C TYR A 170 -2.08 3.21 6.88
N SER A 171 -1.10 3.30 6.00
CA SER A 171 -1.05 4.39 5.03
C SER A 171 -2.21 4.24 4.05
N PRO A 172 -3.03 5.29 3.82
CA PRO A 172 -4.16 5.20 2.89
C PRO A 172 -3.75 4.78 1.47
N ILE A 173 -2.55 5.13 1.03
CA ILE A 173 -2.05 4.73 -0.29
C ILE A 173 -1.75 3.22 -0.34
N GLU A 174 -1.17 2.65 0.71
CA GLU A 174 -0.91 1.22 0.80
C GLU A 174 -2.23 0.43 0.76
N ARG A 175 -3.29 0.96 1.38
CA ARG A 175 -4.63 0.37 1.32
C ARG A 175 -5.18 0.36 -0.12
N LEU A 176 -5.04 1.46 -0.87
CA LEU A 176 -5.48 1.51 -2.26
C LEU A 176 -4.71 0.50 -3.13
N VAL A 177 -3.41 0.38 -2.92
CA VAL A 177 -2.57 -0.60 -3.64
C VAL A 177 -2.98 -2.04 -3.30
N GLY A 178 -3.23 -2.35 -2.02
CA GLY A 178 -3.73 -3.66 -1.59
C GLY A 178 -5.08 -3.99 -2.22
N ILE A 179 -6.03 -3.06 -2.23
CA ILE A 179 -7.35 -3.22 -2.88
C ILE A 179 -7.18 -3.45 -4.40
N TYR A 180 -6.32 -2.68 -5.06
CA TYR A 180 -6.03 -2.90 -6.47
C TYR A 180 -5.51 -4.31 -6.73
N HIS A 181 -4.50 -4.74 -5.98
CA HIS A 181 -3.89 -6.05 -6.12
C HIS A 181 -4.90 -7.19 -5.86
N ASP A 182 -5.61 -7.13 -4.72
CA ASP A 182 -6.45 -8.25 -4.27
C ASP A 182 -7.77 -8.37 -5.04
N ILE A 183 -8.36 -7.24 -5.47
CA ILE A 183 -9.71 -7.24 -6.09
C ILE A 183 -9.62 -7.03 -7.60
N VAL A 184 -8.73 -6.15 -8.08
CA VAL A 184 -8.70 -5.76 -9.50
C VAL A 184 -7.73 -6.63 -10.29
N GLU A 185 -6.49 -6.72 -9.86
CA GLU A 185 -5.42 -7.39 -10.58
C GLU A 185 -5.51 -8.91 -10.47
N THR A 186 -5.42 -9.45 -9.26
CA THR A 186 -5.41 -10.91 -9.03
C THR A 186 -6.79 -11.53 -8.91
N LYS A 187 -7.81 -10.71 -8.59
CA LYS A 187 -9.19 -11.16 -8.32
C LYS A 187 -9.24 -12.23 -7.22
N LEU A 188 -8.31 -12.15 -6.28
CA LEU A 188 -8.21 -13.08 -5.16
C LEU A 188 -9.43 -12.97 -4.24
N LEU A 189 -9.91 -11.73 -4.01
CA LEU A 189 -11.07 -11.42 -3.18
C LEU A 189 -12.15 -10.68 -3.99
N THR A 190 -13.39 -10.97 -3.67
CA THR A 190 -14.53 -10.14 -4.08
C THR A 190 -14.66 -8.92 -3.18
N ILE A 191 -15.38 -7.88 -3.63
CA ILE A 191 -15.70 -6.70 -2.82
C ILE A 191 -16.35 -7.10 -1.49
N ALA A 192 -17.29 -8.05 -1.52
CA ALA A 192 -18.01 -8.54 -0.33
C ALA A 192 -17.06 -9.22 0.68
N GLU A 193 -16.14 -10.06 0.20
CA GLU A 193 -15.17 -10.75 1.04
C GLU A 193 -14.17 -9.79 1.66
N TYR A 194 -13.68 -8.83 0.88
CA TYR A 194 -12.76 -7.80 1.37
C TYR A 194 -13.46 -6.93 2.44
N ALA A 195 -14.67 -6.43 2.15
CA ALA A 195 -15.46 -5.63 3.08
C ALA A 195 -15.71 -6.36 4.41
N LYS A 196 -16.09 -7.64 4.33
CA LYS A 196 -16.28 -8.48 5.51
C LYS A 196 -14.98 -8.66 6.31
N SER A 197 -13.85 -8.86 5.65
CA SER A 197 -12.58 -9.09 6.32
C SER A 197 -12.09 -7.89 7.13
N ILE A 198 -12.44 -6.66 6.72
CA ILE A 198 -12.04 -5.43 7.40
C ILE A 198 -13.16 -4.74 8.18
N ASN A 199 -14.33 -5.38 8.29
CA ASN A 199 -15.53 -4.84 8.94
C ASN A 199 -15.99 -3.49 8.36
N ASP A 200 -16.01 -3.40 7.03
CA ASP A 200 -16.47 -2.22 6.27
C ASP A 200 -17.67 -2.59 5.37
N THR A 201 -18.29 -1.62 4.73
CA THR A 201 -19.41 -1.85 3.81
C THR A 201 -18.93 -2.11 2.38
N GLU A 202 -19.65 -2.96 1.65
CA GLU A 202 -19.38 -3.21 0.22
C GLU A 202 -19.40 -1.91 -0.60
N LYS A 203 -20.28 -0.97 -0.24
CA LYS A 203 -20.38 0.34 -0.89
C LYS A 203 -19.08 1.15 -0.74
N ASN A 204 -18.50 1.15 0.46
CA ASN A 204 -17.24 1.84 0.71
C ASN A 204 -16.10 1.17 -0.06
N ILE A 205 -16.02 -0.15 -0.03
CA ILE A 205 -14.98 -0.89 -0.76
C ILE A 205 -15.13 -0.71 -2.27
N ALA A 206 -16.35 -0.73 -2.82
CA ALA A 206 -16.57 -0.44 -4.23
C ALA A 206 -16.05 0.94 -4.62
N MET A 207 -16.25 1.95 -3.77
CA MET A 207 -15.69 3.29 -3.99
C MET A 207 -14.15 3.30 -3.92
N GLU A 208 -13.55 2.56 -2.99
CA GLU A 208 -12.09 2.42 -2.89
C GLU A 208 -11.53 1.68 -4.11
N VAL A 209 -12.23 0.67 -4.64
CA VAL A 209 -11.86 -0.03 -5.89
C VAL A 209 -11.79 0.93 -7.06
N GLU A 210 -12.79 1.82 -7.24
CA GLU A 210 -12.74 2.79 -8.33
C GLU A 210 -11.57 3.78 -8.19
N LYS A 211 -11.26 4.23 -6.97
CA LYS A 211 -10.06 5.06 -6.73
C LYS A 211 -8.76 4.29 -6.98
N ALA A 212 -8.73 3.00 -6.65
CA ALA A 212 -7.57 2.15 -6.91
C ALA A 212 -7.35 1.93 -8.42
N LYS A 213 -8.43 1.83 -9.22
CA LYS A 213 -8.35 1.81 -10.68
C LYS A 213 -7.81 3.14 -11.22
N LEU A 214 -8.33 4.29 -10.74
CA LEU A 214 -7.82 5.60 -11.14
C LEU A 214 -6.33 5.78 -10.81
N LEU A 215 -5.85 5.19 -9.71
CA LEU A 215 -4.43 5.16 -9.39
C LEU A 215 -3.63 4.38 -10.42
N ALA A 216 -4.11 3.21 -10.82
CA ALA A 216 -3.46 2.40 -11.86
C ALA A 216 -3.46 3.11 -13.21
N GLU A 217 -4.60 3.68 -13.63
CA GLU A 217 -4.72 4.48 -14.85
C GLU A 217 -3.77 5.69 -14.85
N PHE A 218 -3.59 6.35 -13.70
CA PHE A 218 -2.59 7.42 -13.57
C PHE A 218 -1.17 6.90 -13.81
N LEU A 219 -0.82 5.76 -13.23
CA LEU A 219 0.52 5.18 -13.42
C LEU A 219 0.75 4.73 -14.88
N GLU A 220 -0.27 4.21 -15.54
CA GLU A 220 -0.23 3.92 -16.98
C GLU A 220 -0.05 5.21 -17.80
N PHE A 221 -0.82 6.25 -17.50
CA PHE A 221 -0.75 7.56 -18.18
C PHE A 221 0.67 8.15 -18.14
N ILE A 222 1.40 7.94 -17.05
CA ILE A 222 2.78 8.44 -16.90
C ILE A 222 3.85 7.43 -17.31
N ASN A 223 3.53 6.37 -18.05
CA ASN A 223 4.46 5.30 -18.45
C ASN A 223 5.19 4.64 -17.26
N ALA A 224 4.52 4.51 -16.13
CA ALA A 224 5.06 3.98 -14.88
C ALA A 224 4.19 2.85 -14.30
N ASP A 225 3.70 1.95 -15.16
CA ASP A 225 2.84 0.84 -14.73
C ASP A 225 3.40 0.13 -13.49
N LYS A 226 2.53 -0.09 -12.51
CA LYS A 226 2.83 -0.74 -11.22
C LYS A 226 3.90 -0.06 -10.35
N GLN A 227 4.37 1.12 -10.69
CA GLN A 227 5.31 1.89 -9.87
C GLN A 227 4.56 2.65 -8.75
N PHE A 228 3.86 1.93 -7.88
CA PHE A 228 3.00 2.48 -6.83
C PHE A 228 3.72 3.39 -5.82
N HIS A 229 5.04 3.31 -5.71
CA HIS A 229 5.82 4.22 -4.89
C HIS A 229 5.70 5.68 -5.34
N LEU A 230 5.50 5.95 -6.64
CA LEU A 230 5.29 7.30 -7.17
C LEU A 230 4.01 7.91 -6.59
N ALA A 231 2.95 7.13 -6.44
CA ALA A 231 1.71 7.60 -5.82
C ALA A 231 1.90 8.01 -4.34
N ARG A 232 2.78 7.33 -3.62
CA ARG A 232 3.19 7.69 -2.26
C ARG A 232 3.97 9.01 -2.26
N HIS A 233 4.96 9.15 -3.14
CA HIS A 233 5.79 10.35 -3.24
C HIS A 233 5.02 11.59 -3.69
N LEU A 234 3.99 11.41 -4.51
CA LEU A 234 3.11 12.47 -5.00
C LEU A 234 1.92 12.77 -4.06
N GLU A 235 1.73 11.95 -2.99
CA GLU A 235 0.63 12.11 -2.01
C GLU A 235 -0.78 12.07 -2.65
N LEU A 236 -1.03 11.11 -3.54
CA LEU A 236 -2.20 11.13 -4.44
C LEU A 236 -3.53 10.71 -3.80
N VAL A 237 -3.60 10.26 -2.56
CA VAL A 237 -4.83 9.71 -1.95
C VAL A 237 -6.00 10.68 -2.01
N ASP A 238 -5.81 11.89 -1.49
CA ASP A 238 -6.86 12.92 -1.47
C ASP A 238 -7.12 13.52 -2.85
N PRO A 239 -6.11 13.84 -3.68
CA PRO A 239 -6.33 14.22 -5.07
C PRO A 239 -7.18 13.22 -5.88
N LEU A 240 -6.89 11.93 -5.79
CA LEU A 240 -7.67 10.87 -6.45
C LEU A 240 -9.12 10.80 -5.95
N LYS A 241 -9.35 11.02 -4.65
CA LYS A 241 -10.70 11.10 -4.08
C LYS A 241 -11.49 12.27 -4.67
N GLU A 242 -10.88 13.43 -4.84
CA GLU A 242 -11.54 14.58 -5.45
C GLU A 242 -11.81 14.31 -6.94
N LEU A 243 -10.85 13.75 -7.68
CA LEU A 243 -11.03 13.35 -9.08
C LEU A 243 -12.19 12.36 -9.24
N TYR A 244 -12.20 11.28 -8.48
CA TYR A 244 -13.30 10.31 -8.48
C TYR A 244 -14.66 10.98 -8.28
N SER A 245 -14.74 11.94 -7.35
CA SER A 245 -15.98 12.64 -7.05
C SER A 245 -16.48 13.54 -8.19
N MET A 246 -15.58 14.02 -9.06
CA MET A 246 -15.90 14.76 -10.28
C MET A 246 -16.39 13.82 -11.38
N LEU A 247 -15.59 12.81 -11.70
CA LEU A 247 -15.87 11.85 -12.78
C LEU A 247 -17.23 11.16 -12.61
N LYS A 248 -17.63 10.87 -11.38
CA LYS A 248 -18.94 10.26 -11.07
C LYS A 248 -20.13 11.11 -11.52
N LYS A 249 -19.98 12.42 -11.70
CA LYS A 249 -21.06 13.35 -12.08
C LYS A 249 -21.16 13.57 -13.58
N ILE A 250 -20.14 13.17 -14.34
CA ILE A 250 -20.07 13.33 -15.78
C ILE A 250 -20.60 12.05 -16.43
N ASN A 251 -21.47 12.19 -17.42
CA ASN A 251 -22.04 11.04 -18.14
C ASN A 251 -21.33 10.75 -19.46
N ASP A 252 -20.73 11.77 -20.05
CA ASP A 252 -20.02 11.69 -21.32
C ASP A 252 -18.61 11.14 -21.12
N GLU A 253 -18.28 10.02 -21.77
CA GLU A 253 -16.99 9.32 -21.56
C GLU A 253 -15.81 10.13 -22.11
N GLU A 254 -15.98 10.84 -23.24
CA GLU A 254 -14.92 11.69 -23.80
C GLU A 254 -14.56 12.83 -22.83
N THR A 255 -15.56 13.52 -22.30
CA THR A 255 -15.36 14.55 -21.27
C THR A 255 -14.73 13.99 -20.00
N LYS A 256 -15.06 12.73 -19.60
CA LYS A 256 -14.40 12.08 -18.45
C LYS A 256 -12.92 11.84 -18.72
N ASP A 257 -12.58 11.33 -19.89
CA ASP A 257 -11.20 11.02 -20.25
C ASP A 257 -10.37 12.30 -20.36
N ASP A 258 -10.91 13.34 -20.98
CA ASP A 258 -10.27 14.65 -21.06
C ASP A 258 -10.01 15.26 -19.68
N LEU A 259 -11.01 15.23 -18.78
CA LEU A 259 -10.84 15.72 -17.41
C LEU A 259 -9.83 14.89 -16.63
N LYS A 260 -9.86 13.57 -16.80
CA LYS A 260 -8.92 12.66 -16.17
C LYS A 260 -7.49 12.98 -16.59
N ASN A 261 -7.24 13.10 -17.89
CA ASN A 261 -5.92 13.40 -18.45
C ASN A 261 -5.41 14.78 -18.01
N ALA A 262 -6.29 15.79 -17.98
CA ALA A 262 -5.96 17.12 -17.48
C ALA A 262 -5.54 17.09 -16.01
N VAL A 263 -6.27 16.37 -15.16
CA VAL A 263 -5.94 16.24 -13.73
C VAL A 263 -4.69 15.39 -13.50
N PHE A 264 -4.49 14.32 -14.26
CA PHE A 264 -3.28 13.49 -14.20
C PHE A 264 -2.02 14.29 -14.57
N SER A 265 -2.08 15.10 -15.61
CA SER A 265 -0.99 16.02 -15.99
C SER A 265 -0.64 16.98 -14.84
N GLN A 266 -1.65 17.46 -14.12
CA GLN A 266 -1.44 18.35 -12.97
C GLN A 266 -0.89 17.64 -11.73
N PHE A 267 -1.12 16.34 -11.57
CA PHE A 267 -0.49 15.55 -10.50
C PHE A 267 1.03 15.52 -10.64
N ILE A 268 1.53 15.50 -11.87
CA ILE A 268 2.98 15.54 -12.16
C ILE A 268 3.51 16.96 -11.96
N CYS A 269 2.84 17.95 -12.54
CA CYS A 269 3.35 19.31 -12.66
C CYS A 269 3.22 20.13 -11.36
N LYS A 270 2.36 19.70 -10.41
CA LYS A 270 2.12 20.39 -9.13
C LYS A 270 2.05 21.91 -9.28
N PRO A 271 1.12 22.44 -10.07
CA PRO A 271 1.14 23.86 -10.53
C PRO A 271 1.10 24.86 -9.37
N THR A 272 0.53 24.49 -8.21
CA THR A 272 0.51 25.33 -7.00
C THR A 272 0.46 24.46 -5.73
N GLY A 273 1.42 24.62 -4.82
CA GLY A 273 1.46 24.13 -3.43
C GLY A 273 0.73 22.81 -3.10
N ASP A 274 -0.50 22.94 -2.60
CA ASP A 274 -1.33 21.81 -2.18
C ASP A 274 -2.14 21.24 -3.35
N LEU A 275 -1.77 20.07 -3.81
CA LEU A 275 -2.40 19.38 -4.94
C LEU A 275 -3.89 19.05 -4.69
N THR A 276 -4.25 18.66 -3.48
CA THR A 276 -5.63 18.39 -3.10
C THR A 276 -6.49 19.64 -3.21
N ARG A 277 -5.98 20.77 -2.71
CA ARG A 277 -6.67 22.05 -2.78
C ARG A 277 -6.83 22.52 -4.23
N TYR A 278 -5.82 22.28 -5.05
CA TYR A 278 -5.89 22.57 -6.48
C TYR A 278 -6.96 21.73 -7.17
N THR A 279 -6.97 20.43 -6.95
CA THR A 279 -7.97 19.51 -7.52
C THR A 279 -9.41 19.86 -7.09
N ARG A 280 -9.61 20.34 -5.86
CA ARG A 280 -10.92 20.84 -5.40
C ARG A 280 -11.41 22.06 -6.18
N LYS A 281 -10.51 22.94 -6.58
CA LYS A 281 -10.88 24.10 -7.42
C LYS A 281 -11.35 23.67 -8.81
N ILE A 282 -10.73 22.63 -9.39
CA ILE A 282 -11.21 22.04 -10.65
C ILE A 282 -12.61 21.47 -10.48
N LYS A 283 -12.90 20.87 -9.34
CA LYS A 283 -14.24 20.36 -9.03
C LYS A 283 -15.31 21.46 -9.04
N ASP A 284 -14.98 22.66 -8.61
CA ASP A 284 -15.92 23.78 -8.68
C ASP A 284 -16.22 24.16 -10.15
N ILE A 285 -15.21 24.14 -11.02
CA ILE A 285 -15.39 24.31 -12.48
C ILE A 285 -16.23 23.18 -13.06
N ALA A 286 -15.91 21.92 -12.72
CA ALA A 286 -16.58 20.73 -13.25
C ALA A 286 -18.06 20.61 -12.85
N ASN A 287 -18.52 21.35 -11.84
CA ASN A 287 -19.93 21.41 -11.48
C ASN A 287 -20.80 22.19 -12.51
N ASN A 288 -20.18 22.96 -13.42
CA ASN A 288 -20.88 23.65 -14.50
C ASN A 288 -20.40 23.11 -15.85
N PRO A 289 -21.26 22.44 -16.64
CA PRO A 289 -20.87 21.80 -17.90
C PRO A 289 -20.24 22.77 -18.92
N LYS A 290 -20.70 24.04 -18.96
CA LYS A 290 -20.13 25.06 -19.87
C LYS A 290 -18.72 25.43 -19.43
N HIS A 291 -18.52 25.71 -18.14
CA HIS A 291 -17.20 26.06 -17.62
C HIS A 291 -16.24 24.88 -17.76
N LEU A 292 -16.71 23.62 -17.59
CA LEU A 292 -15.90 22.45 -17.79
C LEU A 292 -15.43 22.34 -19.24
N LYS A 293 -16.32 22.54 -20.20
CA LYS A 293 -15.97 22.53 -21.63
C LYS A 293 -14.90 23.57 -21.96
N ASP A 294 -15.15 24.82 -21.59
CA ASP A 294 -14.23 25.93 -21.85
C ASP A 294 -12.86 25.66 -21.16
N TYR A 295 -12.87 25.10 -19.92
CA TYR A 295 -11.67 24.71 -19.18
C TYR A 295 -10.88 23.62 -19.91
N LEU A 296 -11.54 22.56 -20.40
CA LEU A 296 -10.88 21.47 -21.09
C LEU A 296 -10.28 21.91 -22.43
N GLU A 297 -11.01 22.76 -23.21
CA GLU A 297 -10.48 23.34 -24.45
C GLU A 297 -9.14 24.09 -24.24
N GLU A 298 -8.95 24.72 -23.07
CA GLU A 298 -7.69 25.41 -22.74
C GLU A 298 -6.63 24.48 -22.15
N GLN A 299 -7.05 23.38 -21.49
CA GLN A 299 -6.09 22.43 -20.85
C GLN A 299 -5.51 21.43 -21.84
N LEU A 300 -6.30 20.92 -22.78
CA LEU A 300 -5.88 19.83 -23.69
C LEU A 300 -4.55 20.11 -24.42
N PRO A 301 -4.27 21.32 -24.94
CA PRO A 301 -2.98 21.62 -25.58
C PRO A 301 -1.79 21.53 -24.61
N ILE A 302 -2.02 21.70 -23.29
CA ILE A 302 -0.99 21.56 -22.26
C ILE A 302 -0.79 20.08 -21.91
N VAL A 303 -1.89 19.33 -21.87
CA VAL A 303 -1.86 17.86 -21.67
C VAL A 303 -1.06 17.18 -22.78
N GLU A 304 -1.27 17.57 -24.06
CA GLU A 304 -0.48 17.07 -25.20
C GLU A 304 1.01 17.29 -24.98
N LYS A 305 1.43 18.49 -24.55
CA LYS A 305 2.84 18.76 -24.24
C LYS A 305 3.38 17.90 -23.09
N VAL A 306 2.56 17.61 -22.08
CA VAL A 306 2.95 16.69 -20.99
C VAL A 306 3.14 15.28 -21.54
N CYS A 307 2.23 14.80 -22.37
CA CYS A 307 2.33 13.48 -23.00
C CYS A 307 3.59 13.37 -23.87
N ASP A 308 3.87 14.39 -24.72
CA ASP A 308 5.10 14.42 -25.55
C ASP A 308 6.36 14.29 -24.68
N ASN A 309 6.43 15.00 -23.56
CA ASN A 309 7.56 14.91 -22.63
C ASN A 309 7.64 13.56 -21.91
N LEU A 310 6.51 12.87 -21.70
CA LEU A 310 6.48 11.54 -21.10
C LEU A 310 6.92 10.47 -22.10
N GLU A 311 6.61 10.59 -23.38
CA GLU A 311 7.02 9.67 -24.45
C GLU A 311 8.54 9.67 -24.68
N GLU A 312 9.23 10.78 -24.41
CA GLU A 312 10.69 10.89 -24.52
C GLU A 312 11.46 10.19 -23.38
N VAL A 313 10.75 9.61 -22.41
CA VAL A 313 11.35 9.03 -21.19
C VAL A 313 11.18 7.51 -21.18
N ASP A 314 12.28 6.77 -21.34
CA ASP A 314 12.28 5.29 -21.29
C ASP A 314 11.86 4.74 -19.91
N GLN A 315 12.24 5.45 -18.83
CA GLN A 315 11.89 5.07 -17.46
C GLN A 315 11.63 6.32 -16.62
N LEU A 316 10.41 6.44 -16.10
CA LEU A 316 10.04 7.55 -15.25
C LEU A 316 10.62 7.38 -13.83
N THR A 317 11.27 8.42 -13.34
CA THR A 317 11.82 8.53 -11.99
C THR A 317 11.31 9.80 -11.32
N ASP A 318 11.39 9.88 -9.99
CA ASP A 318 11.03 11.13 -9.26
C ASP A 318 11.76 12.37 -9.82
N LYS A 319 13.01 12.21 -10.24
CA LYS A 319 13.80 13.29 -10.85
C LYS A 319 13.18 13.73 -12.19
N LYS A 320 12.79 12.77 -13.03
CA LYS A 320 12.17 13.05 -14.34
C LYS A 320 10.80 13.70 -14.18
N ILE A 321 9.98 13.22 -13.22
CA ILE A 321 8.72 13.87 -12.86
C ILE A 321 8.96 15.33 -12.47
N GLY A 322 9.98 15.59 -11.63
CA GLY A 322 10.35 16.94 -11.25
C GLY A 322 10.77 17.80 -12.46
N GLU A 323 11.57 17.25 -13.37
CA GLU A 323 12.00 17.95 -14.60
C GLU A 323 10.82 18.34 -15.50
N ILE A 324 9.83 17.45 -15.70
CA ILE A 324 8.62 17.73 -16.46
C ILE A 324 7.79 18.81 -15.74
N GLY A 325 7.61 18.69 -14.42
CA GLY A 325 6.86 19.66 -13.62
C GLY A 325 7.47 21.05 -13.54
N GLU A 326 8.79 21.17 -13.69
CA GLU A 326 9.52 22.45 -13.75
C GLU A 326 9.64 23.04 -15.17
N ASN A 327 9.14 22.33 -16.19
CA ASN A 327 9.07 22.89 -17.55
C ASN A 327 8.26 24.17 -17.56
N LYS A 328 8.87 25.27 -18.00
CA LYS A 328 8.32 26.62 -17.89
C LYS A 328 7.00 26.76 -18.66
N GLU A 329 6.90 26.21 -19.86
CA GLU A 329 5.71 26.31 -20.70
C GLU A 329 4.52 25.56 -20.09
N ILE A 330 4.77 24.37 -19.54
CA ILE A 330 3.76 23.53 -18.87
C ILE A 330 3.30 24.21 -17.58
N LYS A 331 4.24 24.69 -16.77
CA LYS A 331 3.96 25.33 -15.49
C LYS A 331 3.19 26.65 -15.65
N GLU A 332 3.58 27.49 -16.62
CA GLU A 332 2.86 28.73 -16.96
C GLU A 332 1.48 28.42 -17.51
N GLY A 333 1.35 27.41 -18.38
CA GLY A 333 0.07 26.97 -18.93
C GLY A 333 -0.93 26.58 -17.83
N PHE A 334 -0.53 25.78 -16.84
CA PHE A 334 -1.39 25.43 -15.70
C PHE A 334 -1.60 26.58 -14.70
N SER A 335 -0.70 27.54 -14.59
CA SER A 335 -0.80 28.66 -13.64
C SER A 335 -1.73 29.77 -14.09
N VAL A 336 -1.86 30.01 -15.40
CA VAL A 336 -2.75 31.01 -15.98
C VAL A 336 -4.23 30.67 -15.75
N LEU A 337 -4.54 29.39 -15.64
CA LEU A 337 -5.89 28.86 -15.46
C LEU A 337 -6.26 28.73 -13.99
N THR A 338 -6.09 29.80 -13.23
CA THR A 338 -6.59 29.79 -11.87
C THR A 338 -8.13 29.81 -11.88
N PRO A 339 -8.79 28.97 -11.08
CA PRO A 339 -10.27 28.91 -11.01
C PRO A 339 -10.96 30.26 -10.74
N LYS A 340 -10.25 31.29 -10.33
CA LYS A 340 -10.79 32.64 -10.13
C LYS A 340 -11.27 33.30 -11.42
N SER A 341 -10.77 32.92 -12.60
CA SER A 341 -11.23 33.42 -13.89
C SER A 341 -12.56 32.82 -14.33
N TRP A 342 -12.97 31.68 -13.73
CA TRP A 342 -14.14 30.90 -14.12
C TRP A 342 -15.35 31.06 -13.17
N THR A 343 -15.16 31.65 -12.01
CA THR A 343 -16.21 31.83 -10.97
C THR A 343 -16.79 33.23 -10.88
N ASN A 344 -16.46 34.12 -11.82
CA ASN A 344 -17.06 35.47 -11.91
C ASN A 344 -18.14 35.56 -12.99
#